data_0fb21805108b61f31893543956805196
#
_entry.id   0fb21805108b61f31893543956805196
#
_cell.length_a   1.000
_cell.length_b   1.000
_cell.length_c   1.000
_cell.angle_alpha   90.00
_cell.angle_beta   90.00
_cell.angle_gamma   90.00
#
_symmetry.space_group_name_H-M   'P 1'
#
loop_
_entity.id
_entity.type
_entity.pdbx_description
1 polymer ?
#
loop_
_entity_poly.entity_id
_entity_poly.type
_entity_poly.pdbx_seq_one_letter_code
_entity_poly.pdbx_strand_id
1 'polypeptide(L)'
;MVYSANVPPTGAIVSESPFVRSLEVIGMMPDWKVMAAVTNGTNYIRDLAELYLPQEPREDDEAWQARIDRSVLSPYTSRLIETAAGAVLRKPIHIEGDPYWSEVALDIDGIGSNINEYARRALVSSLTYGHSAILVDFPAATGARNLAEERAMGRRPYFVHVDAPQIWGWRKDDTNRLTQIRIHDYEYRPLNEFGEEQVEVMRVIYPGRYDLYTLGQETVTFEESNGFSLDTIPVVPIYSNRRGVLISQPGLLDIANLNITHYQRQSDLIHALHIAAMPTLVLEGYSQDSSEATIGVNYALGMEPGHKAYYVQSDATSFEAQMAELQSLEGQMSTLGITKLFGQKFVAESAEAKRIDQAQSNSVLAIISQELESSLNQAFKLAAQYVGLEPPVITIDRDFDYYRLIGQDVAVLAQLNESGKISDETLLKILQHGEILPEDVKVADELTRIQQMEAPEAQEEEGAVPEELTPDRVDQLIQLMSR
;
A
#
# COMPACT_ATOMS: atom_id res chain seq x y z
N MET A 1 3.10 -20.90 -21.08
CA MET A 1 3.83 -19.93 -21.93
C MET A 1 4.91 -19.29 -21.08
N VAL A 2 6.18 -19.44 -21.46
CA VAL A 2 7.31 -18.82 -20.75
C VAL A 2 7.23 -17.34 -21.00
N TYR A 3 6.88 -16.53 -20.00
CA TYR A 3 6.98 -15.08 -20.05
C TYR A 3 8.47 -14.72 -20.16
N SER A 4 8.89 -14.30 -21.32
CA SER A 4 10.21 -13.73 -21.53
C SER A 4 10.33 -12.44 -20.72
N ALA A 5 11.43 -12.29 -20.02
CA ALA A 5 11.80 -11.07 -19.30
C ALA A 5 11.52 -9.82 -20.16
N ASN A 6 10.97 -8.76 -19.53
CA ASN A 6 10.60 -7.45 -20.09
C ASN A 6 11.60 -6.90 -21.12
N VAL A 7 11.58 -7.45 -22.32
CA VAL A 7 12.18 -6.80 -23.47
C VAL A 7 11.08 -5.85 -23.99
N PRO A 8 11.32 -4.54 -24.00
CA PRO A 8 10.34 -3.62 -24.56
C PRO A 8 10.03 -4.04 -26.00
N PRO A 9 8.76 -3.96 -26.42
CA PRO A 9 8.37 -4.36 -27.76
C PRO A 9 9.24 -3.62 -28.79
N THR A 10 9.84 -4.36 -29.71
CA THR A 10 10.59 -3.79 -30.82
C THR A 10 9.59 -3.31 -31.87
N GLY A 11 9.62 -2.03 -32.17
CA GLY A 11 8.73 -1.43 -33.19
C GLY A 11 8.71 0.09 -33.08
N ALA A 12 8.00 0.73 -33.99
CA ALA A 12 7.73 2.15 -33.95
C ALA A 12 6.23 2.37 -33.70
N ILE A 13 5.91 3.25 -32.77
CA ILE A 13 4.57 3.81 -32.65
C ILE A 13 4.58 5.17 -33.35
N VAL A 14 3.83 5.26 -34.43
CA VAL A 14 3.63 6.53 -35.16
C VAL A 14 2.20 6.96 -34.90
N SER A 15 2.02 7.99 -34.09
CA SER A 15 0.71 8.57 -33.81
C SER A 15 0.84 10.04 -33.45
N GLU A 16 -0.13 10.83 -33.90
CA GLU A 16 -0.28 12.24 -33.55
C GLU A 16 -1.19 12.40 -32.30
N SER A 17 -1.89 11.33 -31.90
CA SER A 17 -2.77 11.34 -30.72
C SER A 17 -1.98 11.26 -29.42
N PRO A 18 -2.30 12.09 -28.42
CA PRO A 18 -1.72 11.96 -27.07
C PRO A 18 -2.21 10.69 -26.34
N PHE A 19 -3.33 10.09 -26.75
CA PHE A 19 -3.94 8.89 -26.18
C PHE A 19 -3.29 7.58 -26.65
N VAL A 20 -1.99 7.58 -26.90
CA VAL A 20 -1.21 6.39 -27.25
C VAL A 20 -0.16 6.12 -26.20
N ARG A 21 -0.10 4.86 -25.72
CA ARG A 21 0.92 4.45 -24.74
C ARG A 21 2.30 4.34 -25.38
N SER A 22 3.33 4.71 -24.63
CA SER A 22 4.72 4.50 -25.09
C SER A 22 5.09 3.02 -25.04
N LEU A 23 6.15 2.63 -25.75
CA LEU A 23 6.63 1.24 -25.80
C LEU A 23 7.04 0.75 -24.41
N GLU A 24 7.65 1.61 -23.59
CA GLU A 24 8.05 1.31 -22.22
C GLU A 24 6.84 1.00 -21.35
N VAL A 25 5.77 1.78 -21.47
CA VAL A 25 4.50 1.54 -20.74
C VAL A 25 3.87 0.23 -21.18
N ILE A 26 3.80 -0.02 -22.51
CA ILE A 26 3.28 -1.29 -23.05
C ILE A 26 4.07 -2.49 -22.50
N GLY A 27 5.39 -2.35 -22.36
CA GLY A 27 6.25 -3.39 -21.77
C GLY A 27 5.97 -3.70 -20.30
N MET A 28 5.51 -2.71 -19.52
CA MET A 28 5.19 -2.86 -18.09
C MET A 28 3.74 -3.33 -17.85
N MET A 29 2.83 -3.10 -18.78
CA MET A 29 1.40 -3.39 -18.62
C MET A 29 1.08 -4.85 -18.24
N PRO A 30 1.75 -5.88 -18.77
CA PRO A 30 1.47 -7.26 -18.37
C PRO A 30 1.66 -7.49 -16.88
N ASP A 31 2.76 -6.98 -16.31
CA ASP A 31 3.06 -7.10 -14.89
C ASP A 31 2.04 -6.33 -14.02
N TRP A 32 1.65 -5.14 -14.46
CA TRP A 32 0.63 -4.33 -13.79
C TRP A 32 -0.74 -5.01 -13.76
N LYS A 33 -1.14 -5.68 -14.86
CA LYS A 33 -2.41 -6.43 -14.92
C LYS A 33 -2.45 -7.57 -13.91
N VAL A 34 -1.33 -8.31 -13.79
CA VAL A 34 -1.19 -9.38 -12.78
C VAL A 34 -1.32 -8.82 -11.37
N MET A 35 -0.60 -7.74 -11.08
CA MET A 35 -0.66 -7.09 -9.77
C MET A 35 -2.07 -6.55 -9.46
N ALA A 36 -2.70 -5.85 -10.39
CA ALA A 36 -4.05 -5.33 -10.23
C ALA A 36 -5.07 -6.46 -9.97
N ALA A 37 -4.93 -7.60 -10.65
CA ALA A 37 -5.83 -8.75 -10.47
C ALA A 37 -5.83 -9.28 -9.04
N VAL A 38 -4.68 -9.29 -8.35
CA VAL A 38 -4.54 -9.83 -7.00
C VAL A 38 -4.68 -8.79 -5.88
N THR A 39 -4.64 -7.49 -6.21
CA THR A 39 -4.74 -6.41 -5.22
C THR A 39 -6.11 -5.76 -5.16
N ASN A 40 -6.87 -5.74 -6.26
CA ASN A 40 -8.20 -5.12 -6.32
C ASN A 40 -9.34 -6.03 -5.83
N GLY A 41 -9.02 -7.24 -5.37
CA GLY A 41 -9.95 -8.13 -4.71
C GLY A 41 -10.78 -9.04 -5.62
N THR A 42 -11.68 -9.82 -4.99
CA THR A 42 -12.39 -10.91 -5.64
C THR A 42 -13.25 -10.46 -6.81
N ASN A 43 -13.98 -9.35 -6.70
CA ASN A 43 -14.86 -8.91 -7.78
C ASN A 43 -14.06 -8.52 -9.02
N TYR A 44 -12.96 -7.78 -8.83
CA TYR A 44 -12.11 -7.37 -9.94
C TYR A 44 -11.49 -8.55 -10.72
N ILE A 45 -11.01 -9.61 -10.02
CA ILE A 45 -10.45 -10.79 -10.70
C ILE A 45 -11.55 -11.63 -11.39
N ARG A 46 -12.80 -11.63 -10.86
CA ARG A 46 -13.95 -12.24 -11.50
C ARG A 46 -14.31 -11.56 -12.81
N ASP A 47 -14.25 -10.24 -12.89
CA ASP A 47 -14.46 -9.47 -14.12
C ASP A 47 -13.40 -9.79 -15.19
N LEU A 48 -12.26 -10.33 -14.76
CA LEU A 48 -11.16 -10.78 -15.62
C LEU A 48 -11.11 -12.32 -15.74
N ALA A 49 -12.23 -13.03 -15.55
CA ALA A 49 -12.28 -14.48 -15.52
C ALA A 49 -11.80 -15.12 -16.81
N GLU A 50 -12.07 -14.55 -17.98
CA GLU A 50 -11.54 -15.05 -19.27
C GLU A 50 -10.01 -15.21 -19.27
N LEU A 51 -9.29 -14.36 -18.51
CA LEU A 51 -7.84 -14.38 -18.42
C LEU A 51 -7.32 -15.27 -17.30
N TYR A 52 -7.97 -15.23 -16.13
CA TYR A 52 -7.44 -15.86 -14.90
C TYR A 52 -8.18 -17.13 -14.50
N LEU A 53 -9.37 -17.37 -14.99
CA LEU A 53 -10.19 -18.57 -14.74
C LEU A 53 -10.92 -19.00 -16.01
N PRO A 54 -10.18 -19.30 -17.10
CA PRO A 54 -10.79 -19.60 -18.39
C PRO A 54 -11.74 -20.78 -18.31
N GLN A 55 -12.72 -20.77 -19.22
CA GLN A 55 -13.67 -21.85 -19.36
C GLN A 55 -12.97 -23.16 -19.74
N GLU A 56 -13.31 -24.26 -19.07
CA GLU A 56 -12.74 -25.56 -19.35
C GLU A 56 -13.32 -26.17 -20.62
N PRO A 57 -12.57 -27.04 -21.35
CA PRO A 57 -13.08 -27.73 -22.51
C PRO A 57 -14.29 -28.59 -22.12
N ARG A 58 -15.47 -28.33 -22.66
CA ARG A 58 -16.76 -28.95 -22.38
C ARG A 58 -17.52 -28.45 -21.16
N GLU A 59 -17.05 -27.42 -20.49
CA GLU A 59 -17.83 -26.68 -19.51
C GLU A 59 -18.81 -25.78 -20.25
N ASP A 60 -20.09 -25.83 -19.92
CA ASP A 60 -21.07 -24.90 -20.47
C ASP A 60 -21.00 -23.53 -19.79
N ASP A 61 -21.61 -22.52 -20.40
CA ASP A 61 -21.55 -21.15 -19.92
C ASP A 61 -22.14 -20.98 -18.51
N GLU A 62 -23.20 -21.71 -18.17
CA GLU A 62 -23.86 -21.66 -16.86
C GLU A 62 -22.98 -22.28 -15.78
N ALA A 63 -22.33 -23.42 -16.07
CA ALA A 63 -21.38 -24.05 -15.15
C ALA A 63 -20.14 -23.17 -14.91
N TRP A 64 -19.60 -22.57 -15.98
CA TRP A 64 -18.49 -21.66 -15.89
C TRP A 64 -18.83 -20.43 -15.05
N GLN A 65 -19.97 -19.78 -15.33
CA GLN A 65 -20.41 -18.62 -14.53
C GLN A 65 -20.61 -19.00 -13.06
N ALA A 66 -21.21 -20.12 -12.79
CA ALA A 66 -21.40 -20.64 -11.44
C ALA A 66 -20.07 -20.97 -10.74
N ARG A 67 -19.02 -21.38 -11.49
CA ARG A 67 -17.66 -21.57 -10.97
C ARG A 67 -16.99 -20.23 -10.64
N ILE A 68 -17.12 -19.21 -11.50
CA ILE A 68 -16.63 -17.86 -11.26
C ILE A 68 -17.25 -17.28 -9.98
N ASP A 69 -18.60 -17.37 -9.85
CA ASP A 69 -19.33 -16.79 -8.72
C ASP A 69 -18.95 -17.42 -7.37
N ARG A 70 -18.56 -18.70 -7.37
CA ARG A 70 -18.09 -19.41 -6.16
C ARG A 70 -16.62 -19.16 -5.85
N SER A 71 -15.83 -18.71 -6.83
CA SER A 71 -14.38 -18.52 -6.66
C SER A 71 -14.09 -17.28 -5.84
N VAL A 72 -13.17 -17.40 -4.89
CA VAL A 72 -12.77 -16.31 -3.97
C VAL A 72 -11.26 -16.14 -4.01
N LEU A 73 -10.80 -14.92 -4.16
CA LEU A 73 -9.38 -14.58 -4.10
C LEU A 73 -8.94 -14.43 -2.65
N SER A 74 -8.00 -15.24 -2.20
CA SER A 74 -7.33 -15.06 -0.91
C SER A 74 -6.33 -13.89 -1.00
N PRO A 75 -6.40 -12.87 -0.13
CA PRO A 75 -5.68 -11.61 -0.31
C PRO A 75 -4.23 -11.64 0.18
N TYR A 76 -3.41 -12.61 -0.26
CA TYR A 76 -2.01 -12.75 0.19
C TYR A 76 -1.14 -11.58 -0.24
N THR A 77 -1.16 -11.23 -1.53
CA THR A 77 -0.32 -10.17 -2.11
C THR A 77 -0.71 -8.81 -1.55
N SER A 78 -2.01 -8.48 -1.50
CA SER A 78 -2.47 -7.19 -0.99
C SER A 78 -2.15 -7.02 0.50
N ARG A 79 -2.30 -8.07 1.32
CA ARG A 79 -1.91 -8.04 2.74
C ARG A 79 -0.42 -7.79 2.93
N LEU A 80 0.44 -8.39 2.11
CA LEU A 80 1.89 -8.14 2.18
C LEU A 80 2.23 -6.69 1.86
N ILE A 81 1.60 -6.11 0.83
CA ILE A 81 1.77 -4.70 0.45
C ILE A 81 1.33 -3.79 1.60
N GLU A 82 0.14 -4.01 2.15
CA GLU A 82 -0.40 -3.24 3.26
C GLU A 82 0.46 -3.35 4.52
N THR A 83 0.97 -4.55 4.81
CA THR A 83 1.85 -4.77 5.95
C THR A 83 3.19 -4.05 5.78
N ALA A 84 3.76 -4.07 4.57
CA ALA A 84 5.00 -3.34 4.26
C ALA A 84 4.80 -1.82 4.38
N ALA A 85 3.71 -1.29 3.81
CA ALA A 85 3.38 0.12 3.91
C ALA A 85 3.13 0.55 5.37
N GLY A 86 2.42 -0.28 6.14
CA GLY A 86 2.19 -0.06 7.57
C GLY A 86 3.47 -0.11 8.39
N ALA A 87 4.44 -0.96 8.04
CA ALA A 87 5.73 -1.02 8.71
C ALA A 87 6.57 0.25 8.44
N VAL A 88 6.63 0.71 7.16
CA VAL A 88 7.37 1.91 6.77
C VAL A 88 6.78 3.17 7.41
N LEU A 89 5.46 3.27 7.51
CA LEU A 89 4.74 4.43 8.05
C LEU A 89 4.18 4.16 9.46
N ARG A 90 4.86 3.33 10.25
CA ARG A 90 4.47 3.01 11.64
C ARG A 90 4.43 4.25 12.53
N LYS A 91 5.41 5.12 12.38
CA LYS A 91 5.47 6.41 13.04
C LYS A 91 5.05 7.53 12.09
N PRO A 92 4.46 8.61 12.60
CA PRO A 92 4.11 9.76 11.79
C PRO A 92 5.32 10.35 11.07
N ILE A 93 5.10 10.87 9.88
CA ILE A 93 6.11 11.61 9.11
C ILE A 93 6.42 12.90 9.85
N HIS A 94 7.69 13.15 10.09
CA HIS A 94 8.16 14.36 10.75
C HIS A 94 8.48 15.45 9.72
N ILE A 95 8.03 16.68 10.00
CA ILE A 95 8.18 17.84 9.13
C ILE A 95 8.85 18.96 9.91
N GLU A 96 10.03 19.38 9.47
CA GLU A 96 10.76 20.50 10.06
C GLU A 96 10.85 21.67 9.08
N GLY A 97 10.52 22.86 9.52
CA GLY A 97 10.59 24.07 8.70
C GLY A 97 9.59 25.14 9.12
N ASP A 98 9.21 25.99 8.15
CA ASP A 98 8.20 27.01 8.36
C ASP A 98 6.86 26.38 8.77
N PRO A 99 6.12 26.92 9.77
CA PRO A 99 4.81 26.43 10.21
C PRO A 99 3.77 26.28 9.07
N TYR A 100 3.93 27.05 8.00
CA TYR A 100 3.12 26.93 6.79
C TYR A 100 3.08 25.49 6.24
N TRP A 101 4.21 24.79 6.26
CA TRP A 101 4.28 23.41 5.75
C TRP A 101 3.55 22.41 6.63
N SER A 102 3.49 22.67 7.94
CA SER A 102 2.68 21.86 8.85
C SER A 102 1.19 22.00 8.56
N GLU A 103 0.72 23.21 8.19
CA GLU A 103 -0.68 23.42 7.75
C GLU A 103 -0.97 22.73 6.42
N VAL A 104 -0.05 22.84 5.44
CA VAL A 104 -0.18 22.14 4.14
C VAL A 104 -0.26 20.62 4.33
N ALA A 105 0.49 20.07 5.28
CA ALA A 105 0.54 18.64 5.54
C ALA A 105 -0.73 18.07 6.18
N LEU A 106 -1.60 18.91 6.77
CA LEU A 106 -2.90 18.48 7.32
C LEU A 106 -3.93 18.14 6.24
N ASP A 107 -3.77 18.75 5.05
CA ASP A 107 -4.61 18.51 3.89
C ASP A 107 -3.76 18.68 2.62
N ILE A 108 -2.88 17.70 2.37
CA ILE A 108 -1.81 17.84 1.37
C ILE A 108 -2.32 17.75 -0.07
N ASP A 109 -3.43 17.06 -0.30
CA ASP A 109 -4.04 16.86 -1.62
C ASP A 109 -5.21 17.81 -1.92
N GLY A 110 -5.61 18.64 -0.98
CA GLY A 110 -6.71 19.59 -1.13
C GLY A 110 -8.12 18.95 -1.05
N ILE A 111 -8.20 17.67 -0.67
CA ILE A 111 -9.44 16.91 -0.50
C ILE A 111 -9.59 16.30 0.90
N GLY A 112 -8.70 16.70 1.84
CA GLY A 112 -8.76 16.35 3.25
C GLY A 112 -7.80 15.25 3.70
N SER A 113 -6.91 14.72 2.85
CA SER A 113 -5.93 13.72 3.28
C SER A 113 -4.72 14.39 3.93
N ASN A 114 -4.33 13.93 5.12
CA ASN A 114 -3.07 14.34 5.73
C ASN A 114 -1.87 13.65 5.04
N ILE A 115 -0.67 14.14 5.33
CA ILE A 115 0.55 13.64 4.70
C ILE A 115 0.77 12.12 4.92
N ASN A 116 0.37 11.55 6.07
CA ASN A 116 0.56 10.13 6.35
C ASN A 116 -0.38 9.27 5.51
N GLU A 117 -1.65 9.67 5.37
CA GLU A 117 -2.63 8.99 4.51
C GLU A 117 -2.22 9.06 3.05
N TYR A 118 -1.79 10.24 2.61
CA TYR A 118 -1.30 10.46 1.25
C TYR A 118 -0.07 9.59 0.95
N ALA A 119 0.93 9.63 1.83
CA ALA A 119 2.16 8.84 1.70
C ALA A 119 1.89 7.33 1.71
N ARG A 120 0.94 6.86 2.56
CA ARG A 120 0.53 5.47 2.57
C ARG A 120 -0.09 5.04 1.25
N ARG A 121 -1.02 5.83 0.70
CA ARG A 121 -1.64 5.56 -0.60
C ARG A 121 -0.61 5.52 -1.72
N ALA A 122 0.29 6.50 -1.77
CA ALA A 122 1.36 6.58 -2.76
C ALA A 122 2.36 5.41 -2.65
N LEU A 123 2.69 4.99 -1.42
CA LEU A 123 3.56 3.85 -1.18
C LEU A 123 2.91 2.52 -1.57
N VAL A 124 1.64 2.29 -1.21
CA VAL A 124 0.87 1.10 -1.61
C VAL A 124 0.83 0.98 -3.13
N SER A 125 0.56 2.07 -3.85
CA SER A 125 0.59 2.12 -5.31
C SER A 125 1.98 1.79 -5.86
N SER A 126 3.03 2.40 -5.30
CA SER A 126 4.42 2.12 -5.69
C SER A 126 4.81 0.65 -5.48
N LEU A 127 4.42 0.04 -4.37
CA LEU A 127 4.66 -1.39 -4.10
C LEU A 127 3.87 -2.28 -5.05
N THR A 128 2.66 -1.86 -5.44
CA THR A 128 1.80 -2.59 -6.36
C THR A 128 2.34 -2.57 -7.78
N TYR A 129 2.69 -1.40 -8.30
CA TYR A 129 3.04 -1.23 -9.71
C TYR A 129 4.54 -1.07 -9.98
N GLY A 130 5.38 -1.04 -8.92
CA GLY A 130 6.82 -0.82 -9.01
C GLY A 130 7.20 0.66 -8.90
N HIS A 131 6.29 1.57 -9.24
CA HIS A 131 6.38 3.01 -8.97
C HIS A 131 4.99 3.65 -8.94
N SER A 132 4.91 4.83 -8.34
CA SER A 132 3.83 5.81 -8.44
C SER A 132 4.46 7.18 -8.65
N ALA A 133 3.66 8.25 -8.76
CA ALA A 133 4.19 9.59 -8.87
C ALA A 133 3.36 10.60 -8.08
N ILE A 134 4.01 11.69 -7.69
CA ILE A 134 3.42 12.88 -7.11
C ILE A 134 3.44 13.95 -8.19
N LEU A 135 2.28 14.42 -8.62
CA LEU A 135 2.17 15.66 -9.39
C LEU A 135 1.96 16.81 -8.40
N VAL A 136 2.90 17.75 -8.35
CA VAL A 136 2.78 18.97 -7.55
C VAL A 136 2.07 20.02 -8.38
N ASP A 137 0.85 20.33 -8.02
CA ASP A 137 0.01 21.27 -8.76
C ASP A 137 -0.29 22.52 -7.90
N PHE A 138 -0.70 23.57 -8.57
CA PHE A 138 -1.05 24.84 -7.93
C PHE A 138 -2.31 25.42 -8.59
N PRO A 139 -3.32 25.85 -7.81
CA PRO A 139 -4.57 26.34 -8.38
C PRO A 139 -4.36 27.49 -9.37
N ALA A 140 -5.10 27.51 -10.48
CA ALA A 140 -5.02 28.55 -11.51
C ALA A 140 -5.20 29.96 -10.94
N ALA A 141 -4.53 30.95 -11.53
CA ALA A 141 -4.57 32.33 -11.06
C ALA A 141 -5.99 32.94 -11.17
N THR A 142 -6.57 33.31 -10.04
CA THR A 142 -7.88 33.97 -9.96
C THR A 142 -7.74 35.38 -9.39
N GLY A 143 -7.01 36.26 -10.08
CA GLY A 143 -7.02 37.69 -9.76
C GLY A 143 -6.28 38.12 -8.48
N ALA A 144 -5.63 37.23 -7.75
CA ALA A 144 -4.77 37.58 -6.62
C ALA A 144 -3.59 38.43 -7.10
N ARG A 145 -3.31 39.53 -6.39
CA ARG A 145 -2.27 40.51 -6.76
C ARG A 145 -0.94 40.29 -6.03
N ASN A 146 -0.98 39.51 -4.96
CA ASN A 146 0.17 39.22 -4.12
C ASN A 146 -0.03 37.92 -3.31
N LEU A 147 1.05 37.40 -2.74
CA LEU A 147 1.08 36.15 -1.98
C LEU A 147 0.15 36.17 -0.75
N ALA A 148 -0.06 37.32 -0.13
CA ALA A 148 -0.96 37.46 1.02
C ALA A 148 -2.44 37.29 0.61
N GLU A 149 -2.82 37.82 -0.56
CA GLU A 149 -4.16 37.63 -1.13
C GLU A 149 -4.36 36.15 -1.57
N GLU A 150 -3.34 35.51 -2.13
CA GLU A 150 -3.37 34.10 -2.48
C GLU A 150 -3.61 33.21 -1.24
N ARG A 151 -2.87 33.47 -0.16
CA ARG A 151 -3.04 32.78 1.12
C ARG A 151 -4.43 33.03 1.73
N ALA A 152 -4.92 34.28 1.67
CA ALA A 152 -6.26 34.62 2.16
C ALA A 152 -7.38 33.92 1.36
N MET A 153 -7.14 33.60 0.09
CA MET A 153 -8.04 32.79 -0.77
C MET A 153 -7.87 31.28 -0.58
N GLY A 154 -7.01 30.84 0.36
CA GLY A 154 -6.73 29.43 0.59
C GLY A 154 -5.94 28.75 -0.53
N ARG A 155 -5.34 29.54 -1.44
CA ARG A 155 -4.53 28.99 -2.55
C ARG A 155 -3.17 28.53 -2.03
N ARG A 156 -2.89 27.26 -2.21
CA ARG A 156 -1.65 26.61 -1.82
C ARG A 156 -1.31 25.48 -2.79
N PRO A 157 -0.04 25.10 -2.90
CA PRO A 157 0.31 23.90 -3.65
C PRO A 157 -0.37 22.67 -3.03
N TYR A 158 -0.77 21.73 -3.88
CA TYR A 158 -1.34 20.47 -3.47
C TYR A 158 -0.73 19.32 -4.28
N PHE A 159 -0.79 18.12 -3.72
CA PHE A 159 -0.16 16.95 -4.32
C PHE A 159 -1.23 16.02 -4.88
N VAL A 160 -1.16 15.79 -6.18
CA VAL A 160 -2.02 14.82 -6.85
C VAL A 160 -1.27 13.49 -6.94
N HIS A 161 -1.89 12.44 -6.40
CA HIS A 161 -1.34 11.09 -6.54
C HIS A 161 -1.62 10.57 -7.96
N VAL A 162 -0.59 9.99 -8.58
CA VAL A 162 -0.66 9.42 -9.93
C VAL A 162 -0.16 7.97 -9.87
N ASP A 163 -1.03 7.03 -10.17
CA ASP A 163 -0.67 5.63 -10.32
C ASP A 163 0.16 5.40 -11.59
N ALA A 164 1.10 4.44 -11.55
CA ALA A 164 1.91 4.13 -12.73
C ALA A 164 1.08 3.82 -13.99
N PRO A 165 -0.05 3.09 -13.94
CA PRO A 165 -0.91 2.85 -15.11
C PRO A 165 -1.57 4.11 -15.70
N GLN A 166 -1.66 5.22 -14.95
CA GLN A 166 -2.14 6.50 -15.45
C GLN A 166 -1.08 7.24 -16.29
N ILE A 167 0.20 6.90 -16.15
CA ILE A 167 1.29 7.48 -16.94
C ILE A 167 1.36 6.73 -18.27
N TRP A 168 0.86 7.34 -19.35
CA TRP A 168 0.80 6.69 -20.67
C TRP A 168 2.06 6.89 -21.51
N GLY A 169 2.95 7.79 -21.11
CA GLY A 169 4.23 7.96 -21.77
C GLY A 169 4.97 9.21 -21.34
N TRP A 170 6.23 9.26 -21.68
CA TRP A 170 7.10 10.39 -21.40
C TRP A 170 8.16 10.55 -22.48
N ARG A 171 8.78 11.72 -22.49
CA ARG A 171 10.00 12.01 -23.25
C ARG A 171 11.04 12.61 -22.33
N LYS A 172 12.29 12.40 -22.63
CA LYS A 172 13.44 12.90 -21.91
C LYS A 172 14.49 13.43 -22.86
N ASP A 173 15.29 14.38 -22.39
CA ASP A 173 16.47 14.86 -23.10
C ASP A 173 17.69 13.93 -22.91
N ASP A 174 18.81 14.30 -23.50
CA ASP A 174 20.08 13.55 -23.41
C ASP A 174 20.65 13.52 -21.97
N THR A 175 20.17 14.40 -21.08
CA THR A 175 20.54 14.44 -19.66
C THR A 175 19.59 13.66 -18.77
N ASN A 176 18.66 12.89 -19.37
CA ASN A 176 17.57 12.14 -18.70
C ASN A 176 16.56 13.01 -17.93
N ARG A 177 16.47 14.31 -18.21
CA ARG A 177 15.42 15.18 -17.66
C ARG A 177 14.14 15.00 -18.48
N LEU A 178 13.00 14.96 -17.79
CA LEU A 178 11.70 14.88 -18.45
C LEU A 178 11.43 16.16 -19.25
N THR A 179 11.11 16.01 -20.53
CA THR A 179 10.69 17.10 -21.43
C THR A 179 9.20 17.04 -21.76
N GLN A 180 8.55 15.90 -21.54
CA GLN A 180 7.12 15.69 -21.67
C GLN A 180 6.72 14.51 -20.79
N ILE A 181 5.54 14.58 -20.18
CA ILE A 181 4.85 13.44 -19.56
C ILE A 181 3.37 13.49 -19.90
N ARG A 182 2.75 12.34 -20.11
CA ARG A 182 1.34 12.18 -20.45
C ARG A 182 0.66 11.40 -19.35
N ILE A 183 -0.29 12.07 -18.68
CA ILE A 183 -1.08 11.50 -17.57
C ILE A 183 -2.52 11.38 -18.05
N HIS A 184 -3.02 10.16 -18.01
CA HIS A 184 -4.37 9.79 -18.38
C HIS A 184 -5.25 9.76 -17.12
N ASP A 185 -6.47 10.31 -17.25
CA ASP A 185 -7.45 10.29 -16.16
C ASP A 185 -8.89 10.29 -16.73
N TYR A 186 -9.87 10.20 -15.84
CA TYR A 186 -11.28 10.36 -16.13
C TYR A 186 -11.86 11.50 -15.33
N GLU A 187 -12.58 12.39 -15.99
CA GLU A 187 -13.36 13.46 -15.35
C GLU A 187 -14.84 13.15 -15.44
N TYR A 188 -15.56 13.40 -14.34
CA TYR A 188 -17.01 13.32 -14.31
C TYR A 188 -17.57 14.73 -14.46
N ARG A 189 -18.22 14.99 -15.60
CA ARG A 189 -18.76 16.30 -15.94
C ARG A 189 -20.28 16.29 -15.80
N PRO A 190 -20.89 17.29 -15.12
CA PRO A 190 -22.33 17.35 -15.01
C PRO A 190 -22.95 17.65 -16.38
N LEU A 191 -23.91 16.80 -16.81
CA LEU A 191 -24.73 17.04 -18.00
C LEU A 191 -25.95 17.85 -17.65
N ASN A 192 -26.50 17.65 -16.45
CA ASN A 192 -27.69 18.35 -15.91
C ASN A 192 -27.67 18.22 -14.37
N GLU A 193 -28.80 18.64 -13.70
CA GLU A 193 -28.87 18.63 -12.23
C GLU A 193 -28.57 17.28 -11.57
N PHE A 194 -28.85 16.15 -12.25
CA PHE A 194 -28.73 14.80 -11.69
C PHE A 194 -27.92 13.84 -12.58
N GLY A 195 -27.61 14.25 -13.81
CA GLY A 195 -26.87 13.44 -14.79
C GLY A 195 -25.42 13.87 -14.88
N GLU A 196 -24.53 12.90 -15.06
CA GLU A 196 -23.11 13.12 -15.30
C GLU A 196 -22.60 12.25 -16.45
N GLU A 197 -21.56 12.70 -17.12
CA GLU A 197 -20.83 11.92 -18.11
C GLU A 197 -19.37 11.72 -17.65
N GLN A 198 -18.83 10.55 -17.95
CA GLN A 198 -17.43 10.27 -17.79
C GLN A 198 -16.68 10.65 -19.06
N VAL A 199 -15.75 11.58 -18.95
CA VAL A 199 -14.89 12.05 -20.05
C VAL A 199 -13.49 11.55 -19.83
N GLU A 200 -12.93 10.93 -20.85
CA GLU A 200 -11.53 10.49 -20.83
C GLU A 200 -10.61 11.66 -21.15
N VAL A 201 -9.68 11.96 -20.26
CA VAL A 201 -8.80 13.13 -20.36
C VAL A 201 -7.33 12.73 -20.41
N MET A 202 -6.55 13.50 -21.14
CA MET A 202 -5.09 13.38 -21.21
C MET A 202 -4.46 14.72 -20.88
N ARG A 203 -3.73 14.77 -19.75
CA ARG A 203 -2.91 15.92 -19.38
C ARG A 203 -1.49 15.69 -19.91
N VAL A 204 -1.06 16.52 -20.85
CA VAL A 204 0.30 16.49 -21.41
C VAL A 204 1.10 17.62 -20.79
N ILE A 205 2.04 17.29 -19.92
CA ILE A 205 2.82 18.27 -19.15
C ILE A 205 4.19 18.46 -19.79
N TYR A 206 4.54 19.72 -19.97
CA TYR A 206 5.84 20.19 -20.43
C TYR A 206 6.46 21.11 -19.37
N PRO A 207 7.75 21.43 -19.43
CA PRO A 207 8.30 22.50 -18.59
C PRO A 207 7.53 23.81 -18.81
N GLY A 208 6.99 24.38 -17.74
CA GLY A 208 6.28 25.66 -17.74
C GLY A 208 4.83 25.64 -18.22
N ARG A 209 4.30 24.51 -18.73
CA ARG A 209 2.89 24.43 -19.19
C ARG A 209 2.35 23.02 -19.20
N TYR A 210 1.04 22.91 -19.21
CA TYR A 210 0.35 21.67 -19.60
C TYR A 210 -0.74 21.95 -20.63
N ASP A 211 -0.99 20.93 -21.46
CA ASP A 211 -2.07 20.92 -22.45
C ASP A 211 -3.06 19.82 -22.05
N LEU A 212 -4.36 20.15 -22.09
CA LEU A 212 -5.46 19.24 -21.77
C LEU A 212 -6.16 18.80 -23.06
N TYR A 213 -6.34 17.49 -23.19
CA TYR A 213 -7.05 16.88 -24.31
C TYR A 213 -8.15 15.97 -23.76
N THR A 214 -9.26 15.89 -24.50
CA THR A 214 -10.33 14.94 -24.25
C THR A 214 -10.50 13.97 -25.39
N LEU A 215 -10.89 12.75 -25.07
CA LEU A 215 -11.25 11.74 -26.04
C LEU A 215 -12.77 11.59 -26.09
N GLY A 216 -13.36 12.03 -27.21
CA GLY A 216 -14.75 11.74 -27.56
C GLY A 216 -14.86 10.33 -28.15
N GLN A 217 -16.02 10.01 -28.75
CA GLN A 217 -16.26 8.66 -29.30
C GLN A 217 -15.22 8.23 -30.35
N GLU A 218 -14.70 9.15 -31.17
CA GLU A 218 -13.65 8.88 -32.16
C GLU A 218 -12.68 10.05 -32.37
N THR A 219 -12.86 11.18 -31.68
CA THR A 219 -12.10 12.40 -31.92
C THR A 219 -11.39 12.87 -30.67
N VAL A 220 -10.11 13.20 -30.85
CA VAL A 220 -9.32 13.88 -29.81
C VAL A 220 -9.53 15.36 -29.94
N THR A 221 -9.98 16.00 -28.88
CA THR A 221 -10.21 17.45 -28.83
C THR A 221 -9.18 18.09 -27.89
N PHE A 222 -8.49 19.10 -28.37
CA PHE A 222 -7.69 19.98 -27.51
C PHE A 222 -8.63 20.93 -26.77
N GLU A 223 -8.56 20.98 -25.45
CA GLU A 223 -9.42 21.84 -24.64
C GLU A 223 -8.73 23.14 -24.26
N GLU A 224 -7.58 23.04 -23.60
CA GLU A 224 -6.89 24.22 -23.07
C GLU A 224 -5.39 24.00 -22.93
N SER A 225 -4.65 25.11 -22.82
CA SER A 225 -3.23 25.12 -22.47
C SER A 225 -3.05 26.13 -21.34
N ASN A 226 -2.52 25.65 -20.22
CA ASN A 226 -2.29 26.48 -19.03
C ASN A 226 -0.80 26.50 -18.66
N GLY A 227 -0.30 27.70 -18.35
CA GLY A 227 1.07 27.89 -17.89
C GLY A 227 1.20 27.77 -16.37
N PHE A 228 2.37 27.34 -15.91
CA PHE A 228 2.77 27.37 -14.51
C PHE A 228 4.20 27.91 -14.39
N SER A 229 4.59 28.34 -13.17
CA SER A 229 5.84 29.09 -12.95
C SER A 229 7.11 28.22 -12.90
N LEU A 230 7.00 26.90 -12.90
CA LEU A 230 8.16 26.02 -12.81
C LEU A 230 8.78 25.75 -14.19
N ASP A 231 10.11 25.83 -14.30
CA ASP A 231 10.87 25.49 -15.51
C ASP A 231 11.08 23.98 -15.70
N THR A 232 10.54 23.17 -14.80
CA THR A 232 10.63 21.71 -14.80
C THR A 232 9.25 21.09 -14.71
N ILE A 233 9.11 19.85 -15.19
CA ILE A 233 7.88 19.09 -15.04
C ILE A 233 7.69 18.76 -13.55
N PRO A 234 6.57 19.18 -12.90
CA PRO A 234 6.35 19.03 -11.47
C PRO A 234 5.86 17.62 -11.09
N VAL A 235 6.49 16.59 -11.63
CA VAL A 235 6.14 15.18 -11.36
C VAL A 235 7.34 14.49 -10.72
N VAL A 236 7.14 13.96 -9.53
CA VAL A 236 8.15 13.27 -8.74
C VAL A 236 7.77 11.81 -8.62
N PRO A 237 8.53 10.87 -9.21
CA PRO A 237 8.26 9.45 -9.07
C PRO A 237 8.68 8.94 -7.68
N ILE A 238 7.88 7.99 -7.14
CA ILE A 238 8.19 7.19 -5.97
C ILE A 238 8.44 5.77 -6.46
N TYR A 239 9.65 5.25 -6.28
CA TYR A 239 10.01 3.92 -6.73
C TYR A 239 10.04 2.92 -5.57
N SER A 240 9.49 1.73 -5.80
CA SER A 240 9.76 0.57 -4.96
C SER A 240 10.83 -0.35 -5.57
N ASN A 241 10.97 -0.35 -6.90
CA ASN A 241 11.98 -1.14 -7.63
C ASN A 241 12.31 -0.48 -8.97
N ARG A 242 13.19 0.52 -8.91
CA ARG A 242 13.57 1.33 -10.08
C ARG A 242 14.44 0.56 -11.06
N ARG A 243 14.10 0.67 -12.37
CA ARG A 243 14.89 0.17 -13.50
C ARG A 243 15.35 1.29 -14.44
N GLY A 244 14.68 2.44 -14.42
CA GLY A 244 14.99 3.59 -15.26
C GLY A 244 14.17 4.82 -14.88
N VAL A 245 14.11 5.81 -15.75
CA VAL A 245 13.23 6.97 -15.59
C VAL A 245 11.80 6.53 -15.89
N LEU A 246 10.93 6.52 -14.87
CA LEU A 246 9.55 6.01 -14.94
C LEU A 246 9.45 4.54 -15.42
N ILE A 247 10.52 3.78 -15.30
CA ILE A 247 10.57 2.35 -15.60
C ILE A 247 10.86 1.60 -14.30
N SER A 248 10.00 0.63 -13.98
CA SER A 248 10.10 -0.17 -12.78
C SER A 248 9.53 -1.57 -13.00
N GLN A 249 9.71 -2.43 -12.02
CA GLN A 249 9.11 -3.75 -12.00
C GLN A 249 8.51 -3.98 -10.60
N PRO A 250 7.25 -4.47 -10.49
CA PRO A 250 6.68 -4.80 -9.20
C PRO A 250 7.53 -5.82 -8.43
N GLY A 251 7.94 -5.47 -7.21
CA GLY A 251 8.82 -6.34 -6.41
C GLY A 251 8.17 -7.64 -5.96
N LEU A 252 6.85 -7.67 -5.88
CA LEU A 252 6.05 -8.82 -5.42
C LEU A 252 5.39 -9.60 -6.57
N LEU A 253 5.81 -9.39 -7.82
CA LEU A 253 5.22 -10.03 -9.00
C LEU A 253 5.23 -11.57 -8.91
N ASP A 254 6.30 -12.17 -8.39
CA ASP A 254 6.38 -13.63 -8.24
C ASP A 254 5.31 -14.15 -7.27
N ILE A 255 5.07 -13.41 -6.18
CA ILE A 255 4.04 -13.74 -5.20
C ILE A 255 2.64 -13.54 -5.80
N ALA A 256 2.45 -12.50 -6.61
CA ALA A 256 1.21 -12.28 -7.34
C ALA A 256 0.88 -13.45 -8.29
N ASN A 257 1.87 -13.98 -9.00
CA ASN A 257 1.69 -15.15 -9.86
C ASN A 257 1.35 -16.41 -9.05
N LEU A 258 1.97 -16.63 -7.89
CA LEU A 258 1.59 -17.73 -6.98
C LEU A 258 0.17 -17.53 -6.44
N ASN A 259 -0.23 -16.29 -6.14
CA ASN A 259 -1.59 -15.98 -5.67
C ASN A 259 -2.66 -16.24 -6.75
N ILE A 260 -2.34 -15.97 -8.02
CA ILE A 260 -3.23 -16.36 -9.15
C ILE A 260 -3.32 -17.90 -9.24
N THR A 261 -2.20 -18.61 -9.15
CA THR A 261 -2.19 -20.08 -9.14
C THR A 261 -3.02 -20.62 -7.99
N HIS A 262 -2.88 -20.06 -6.78
CA HIS A 262 -3.70 -20.40 -5.62
C HIS A 262 -5.19 -20.15 -5.89
N TYR A 263 -5.57 -19.03 -6.47
CA TYR A 263 -6.96 -18.71 -6.85
C TYR A 263 -7.54 -19.75 -7.80
N GLN A 264 -6.80 -20.16 -8.83
CA GLN A 264 -7.21 -21.19 -9.79
C GLN A 264 -7.40 -22.55 -9.09
N ARG A 265 -6.41 -23.01 -8.31
CA ARG A 265 -6.49 -24.27 -7.57
C ARG A 265 -7.59 -24.30 -6.53
N GLN A 266 -7.80 -23.20 -5.84
CA GLN A 266 -8.89 -23.04 -4.88
C GLN A 266 -10.25 -23.11 -5.58
N SER A 267 -10.39 -22.47 -6.76
CA SER A 267 -11.61 -22.59 -7.59
C SER A 267 -11.89 -24.02 -7.98
N ASP A 268 -10.88 -24.76 -8.45
CA ASP A 268 -11.00 -26.17 -8.84
C ASP A 268 -11.46 -27.03 -7.64
N LEU A 269 -10.86 -26.84 -6.48
CA LEU A 269 -11.23 -27.57 -5.26
C LEU A 269 -12.67 -27.25 -4.82
N ILE A 270 -13.06 -25.98 -4.80
CA ILE A 270 -14.43 -25.58 -4.43
C ILE A 270 -15.45 -26.18 -5.42
N HIS A 271 -15.15 -26.18 -6.71
CA HIS A 271 -16.00 -26.78 -7.72
C HIS A 271 -16.11 -28.30 -7.55
N ALA A 272 -14.98 -28.98 -7.34
CA ALA A 272 -14.96 -30.43 -7.10
C ALA A 272 -15.72 -30.81 -5.82
N LEU A 273 -15.56 -30.07 -4.74
CA LEU A 273 -16.29 -30.26 -3.49
C LEU A 273 -17.79 -30.01 -3.65
N HIS A 274 -18.16 -28.99 -4.44
CA HIS A 274 -19.59 -28.73 -4.74
C HIS A 274 -20.25 -29.88 -5.47
N ILE A 275 -19.58 -30.45 -6.48
CA ILE A 275 -20.11 -31.65 -7.20
C ILE A 275 -20.11 -32.85 -6.26
N ALA A 276 -19.07 -33.07 -5.48
CA ALA A 276 -18.98 -34.22 -4.57
C ALA A 276 -19.99 -34.17 -3.41
N ALA A 277 -20.44 -33.00 -3.02
CA ALA A 277 -21.48 -32.82 -2.00
C ALA A 277 -22.87 -33.23 -2.50
N MET A 278 -23.05 -33.43 -3.81
CA MET A 278 -24.29 -33.88 -4.44
C MET A 278 -24.10 -35.28 -5.03
N PRO A 279 -24.32 -36.35 -4.25
CA PRO A 279 -24.18 -37.72 -4.79
C PRO A 279 -25.11 -37.91 -5.95
N THR A 280 -24.58 -38.44 -7.07
CA THR A 280 -25.37 -38.72 -8.26
C THR A 280 -26.05 -40.06 -8.09
N LEU A 281 -27.39 -40.11 -8.16
CA LEU A 281 -28.13 -41.35 -8.19
C LEU A 281 -28.00 -41.99 -9.57
N VAL A 282 -27.45 -43.18 -9.61
CA VAL A 282 -27.36 -44.01 -10.83
C VAL A 282 -28.42 -45.08 -10.77
N LEU A 283 -29.24 -45.20 -11.86
CA LEU A 283 -30.24 -46.17 -12.04
C LEU A 283 -29.80 -47.12 -13.17
N GLU A 284 -29.36 -48.33 -12.86
CA GLU A 284 -29.00 -49.34 -13.85
C GLU A 284 -30.26 -50.05 -14.37
N GLY A 285 -30.40 -50.13 -15.70
CA GLY A 285 -31.49 -50.80 -16.36
C GLY A 285 -32.76 -49.96 -16.53
N TYR A 286 -32.74 -48.68 -16.18
CA TYR A 286 -33.85 -47.77 -16.38
C TYR A 286 -33.88 -47.27 -17.84
N SER A 287 -35.04 -47.48 -18.53
CA SER A 287 -35.23 -46.96 -19.89
C SER A 287 -35.83 -45.56 -19.83
N GLN A 288 -35.33 -44.65 -20.63
CA GLN A 288 -35.78 -43.24 -20.71
C GLN A 288 -37.27 -43.11 -21.20
N ASP A 289 -37.85 -44.18 -21.75
CA ASP A 289 -39.25 -44.20 -22.22
C ASP A 289 -40.25 -44.47 -21.10
N SER A 290 -39.83 -44.78 -19.89
CA SER A 290 -40.71 -44.99 -18.75
C SER A 290 -40.75 -43.77 -17.87
N SER A 291 -41.91 -43.16 -17.71
CA SER A 291 -42.28 -42.00 -16.86
C SER A 291 -41.21 -41.45 -15.92
N GLU A 292 -41.06 -40.12 -15.89
CA GLU A 292 -40.15 -39.39 -15.02
C GLU A 292 -40.04 -39.99 -13.62
N ALA A 293 -38.82 -40.39 -13.25
CA ALA A 293 -38.56 -40.89 -11.91
C ALA A 293 -38.62 -39.72 -10.94
N THR A 294 -39.65 -39.61 -10.13
CA THR A 294 -39.76 -38.61 -9.08
C THR A 294 -38.87 -39.00 -7.89
N ILE A 295 -37.83 -38.22 -7.63
CA ILE A 295 -36.89 -38.42 -6.51
C ILE A 295 -37.22 -37.40 -5.42
N GLY A 296 -37.50 -37.85 -4.19
CA GLY A 296 -37.82 -37.00 -3.06
C GLY A 296 -37.65 -37.71 -1.72
N VAL A 297 -37.59 -36.96 -0.62
CA VAL A 297 -37.33 -37.47 0.73
C VAL A 297 -38.36 -38.53 1.19
N ASN A 298 -39.53 -38.57 0.58
CA ASN A 298 -40.64 -39.47 0.93
C ASN A 298 -41.04 -40.46 -0.18
N TYR A 299 -40.18 -40.63 -1.20
CA TYR A 299 -40.47 -41.55 -2.30
C TYR A 299 -39.55 -42.77 -2.25
N ALA A 300 -40.15 -43.96 -2.30
CA ALA A 300 -39.43 -45.23 -2.47
C ALA A 300 -39.36 -45.58 -3.97
N LEU A 301 -38.17 -45.80 -4.49
CA LEU A 301 -37.96 -46.31 -5.84
C LEU A 301 -38.26 -47.81 -5.87
N GLY A 302 -39.38 -48.20 -6.50
CA GLY A 302 -39.65 -49.57 -6.83
C GLY A 302 -38.88 -49.97 -8.09
N MET A 303 -38.03 -51.00 -8.00
CA MET A 303 -37.21 -51.44 -9.13
C MET A 303 -37.59 -52.93 -9.49
N GLU A 304 -37.53 -53.29 -10.80
CA GLU A 304 -37.66 -54.64 -11.23
C GLU A 304 -36.48 -55.54 -10.87
N PRO A 305 -36.67 -56.85 -10.71
CA PRO A 305 -35.57 -57.76 -10.40
C PRO A 305 -34.42 -57.66 -11.44
N GLY A 306 -33.23 -57.36 -10.99
CA GLY A 306 -32.04 -57.20 -11.84
C GLY A 306 -31.59 -55.74 -12.05
N HIS A 307 -32.42 -54.76 -11.73
CA HIS A 307 -32.07 -53.32 -11.78
C HIS A 307 -31.50 -52.90 -10.45
N LYS A 308 -30.62 -51.89 -10.48
CA LYS A 308 -29.93 -51.34 -9.28
C LYS A 308 -30.02 -49.83 -9.24
N ALA A 309 -30.24 -49.32 -8.03
CA ALA A 309 -30.05 -47.90 -7.73
C ALA A 309 -28.93 -47.75 -6.72
N TYR A 310 -27.97 -46.89 -7.01
CA TYR A 310 -26.91 -46.59 -6.07
C TYR A 310 -26.42 -45.16 -6.26
N TYR A 311 -25.87 -44.60 -5.22
CA TYR A 311 -25.25 -43.28 -5.30
C TYR A 311 -23.77 -43.44 -5.67
N VAL A 312 -23.32 -42.68 -6.67
CA VAL A 312 -21.94 -42.54 -7.01
C VAL A 312 -21.43 -41.26 -6.34
N GLN A 313 -20.41 -41.40 -5.58
CA GLN A 313 -19.75 -40.28 -4.86
C GLN A 313 -18.28 -40.25 -5.26
N SER A 314 -17.71 -39.05 -5.35
CA SER A 314 -16.28 -38.88 -5.64
C SER A 314 -15.42 -39.38 -4.47
N ASP A 315 -14.24 -39.94 -4.78
CA ASP A 315 -13.29 -40.40 -3.76
C ASP A 315 -12.60 -39.21 -3.06
N ALA A 316 -12.63 -39.23 -1.74
CA ALA A 316 -12.10 -38.13 -0.90
C ALA A 316 -10.58 -37.98 -0.98
N THR A 317 -9.83 -38.99 -1.42
CA THR A 317 -8.37 -38.98 -1.49
C THR A 317 -7.79 -37.91 -2.43
N SER A 318 -8.52 -37.57 -3.51
CA SER A 318 -8.12 -36.52 -4.43
C SER A 318 -8.21 -35.11 -3.81
N PHE A 319 -9.13 -34.89 -2.88
CA PHE A 319 -9.28 -33.61 -2.20
C PHE A 319 -8.18 -33.34 -1.20
N GLU A 320 -7.70 -34.36 -0.48
CA GLU A 320 -6.56 -34.23 0.44
C GLU A 320 -5.29 -33.78 -0.29
N ALA A 321 -5.03 -34.33 -1.48
CA ALA A 321 -3.90 -33.91 -2.30
C ALA A 321 -4.00 -32.45 -2.76
N GLN A 322 -5.19 -32.01 -3.20
CA GLN A 322 -5.44 -30.62 -3.60
C GLN A 322 -5.33 -29.65 -2.41
N MET A 323 -5.84 -30.05 -1.24
CA MET A 323 -5.68 -29.23 -0.02
C MET A 323 -4.21 -29.12 0.39
N ALA A 324 -3.43 -30.19 0.29
CA ALA A 324 -1.98 -30.17 0.57
C ALA A 324 -1.21 -29.27 -0.42
N GLU A 325 -1.61 -29.26 -1.71
CA GLU A 325 -1.05 -28.35 -2.72
C GLU A 325 -1.37 -26.89 -2.36
N LEU A 326 -2.61 -26.56 -2.00
CA LEU A 326 -3.00 -25.22 -1.57
C LEU A 326 -2.19 -24.76 -0.34
N GLN A 327 -2.06 -25.59 0.68
CA GLN A 327 -1.26 -25.32 1.86
C GLN A 327 0.23 -25.07 1.51
N SER A 328 0.75 -25.84 0.55
CA SER A 328 2.12 -25.65 0.05
C SER A 328 2.27 -24.30 -0.64
N LEU A 329 1.32 -23.87 -1.49
CA LEU A 329 1.31 -22.57 -2.14
C LEU A 329 1.23 -21.42 -1.12
N GLU A 330 0.37 -21.55 -0.11
CA GLU A 330 0.26 -20.60 1.00
C GLU A 330 1.57 -20.46 1.77
N GLY A 331 2.23 -21.58 2.08
CA GLY A 331 3.55 -21.61 2.70
C GLY A 331 4.62 -20.94 1.84
N GLN A 332 4.62 -21.16 0.53
CA GLN A 332 5.55 -20.52 -0.41
C GLN A 332 5.31 -19.00 -0.47
N MET A 333 4.07 -18.54 -0.62
CA MET A 333 3.74 -17.11 -0.65
C MET A 333 4.12 -16.42 0.66
N SER A 334 3.84 -17.05 1.79
CA SER A 334 4.19 -16.53 3.11
C SER A 334 5.72 -16.42 3.27
N THR A 335 6.45 -17.50 2.96
CA THR A 335 7.92 -17.51 3.07
C THR A 335 8.57 -16.50 2.14
N LEU A 336 8.18 -16.45 0.87
CA LEU A 336 8.71 -15.48 -0.10
C LEU A 336 8.37 -14.05 0.27
N GLY A 337 7.14 -13.80 0.70
CA GLY A 337 6.66 -12.47 1.09
C GLY A 337 7.42 -11.93 2.29
N ILE A 338 7.54 -12.74 3.33
CA ILE A 338 8.27 -12.35 4.54
C ILE A 338 9.77 -12.21 4.24
N THR A 339 10.37 -13.14 3.48
CA THR A 339 11.79 -13.03 3.12
C THR A 339 12.07 -11.80 2.25
N LYS A 340 11.20 -11.48 1.28
CA LYS A 340 11.41 -10.32 0.39
C LYS A 340 11.20 -8.97 1.08
N LEU A 341 10.24 -8.87 2.00
CA LEU A 341 9.90 -7.61 2.65
C LEU A 341 10.50 -7.47 4.05
N PHE A 342 10.59 -8.58 4.78
CA PHE A 342 10.98 -8.59 6.18
C PHE A 342 12.25 -9.41 6.47
N GLY A 343 12.88 -10.03 5.45
CA GLY A 343 14.14 -10.76 5.58
C GLY A 343 14.12 -11.99 6.52
N GLN A 344 12.98 -12.34 7.10
CA GLN A 344 12.87 -13.43 8.07
C GLN A 344 12.76 -14.80 7.39
N LYS A 345 13.48 -15.78 7.91
CA LYS A 345 13.32 -17.20 7.55
C LYS A 345 12.55 -17.93 8.64
N PHE A 346 11.59 -18.77 8.26
CA PHE A 346 10.75 -19.56 9.18
C PHE A 346 11.44 -20.80 9.77
N VAL A 347 12.75 -20.91 9.71
CA VAL A 347 13.46 -22.05 10.29
C VAL A 347 13.85 -21.71 11.73
N ALA A 348 13.71 -22.68 12.66
CA ALA A 348 14.12 -22.52 14.05
C ALA A 348 15.64 -22.30 14.10
N GLU A 349 16.07 -21.06 14.18
CA GLU A 349 17.46 -20.62 14.17
C GLU A 349 17.89 -20.11 15.56
N SER A 350 19.21 -20.07 15.76
CA SER A 350 19.81 -19.49 16.97
C SER A 350 19.48 -18.00 17.08
N ALA A 351 19.54 -17.42 18.26
CA ALA A 351 19.32 -15.99 18.49
C ALA A 351 20.21 -15.08 17.61
N GLU A 352 21.40 -15.56 17.25
CA GLU A 352 22.35 -14.87 16.37
C GLU A 352 21.87 -14.85 14.91
N ALA A 353 21.35 -15.97 14.40
CA ALA A 353 20.78 -16.06 13.05
C ALA A 353 19.53 -15.19 12.93
N LYS A 354 18.70 -15.10 13.98
CA LYS A 354 17.55 -14.22 14.05
C LYS A 354 17.94 -12.73 13.97
N ARG A 355 19.05 -12.32 14.58
CA ARG A 355 19.58 -10.95 14.51
C ARG A 355 20.10 -10.60 13.10
N ILE A 356 20.75 -11.54 12.43
CA ILE A 356 21.24 -11.34 11.06
C ILE A 356 20.08 -11.20 10.08
N ASP A 357 19.04 -12.04 10.22
CA ASP A 357 17.84 -11.98 9.38
C ASP A 357 17.04 -10.68 9.61
N GLN A 358 16.97 -10.21 10.86
CA GLN A 358 16.33 -8.95 11.21
C GLN A 358 17.08 -7.75 10.64
N ALA A 359 18.42 -7.76 10.65
CA ALA A 359 19.25 -6.73 10.04
C ALA A 359 19.08 -6.66 8.51
N GLN A 360 18.87 -7.79 7.81
CA GLN A 360 18.58 -7.84 6.38
C GLN A 360 17.18 -7.32 6.05
N SER A 361 16.20 -7.63 6.89
CA SER A 361 14.83 -7.17 6.83
C SER A 361 14.72 -5.66 6.92
N ASN A 362 15.35 -5.11 7.94
CA ASN A 362 15.40 -3.67 8.15
C ASN A 362 16.03 -2.93 6.96
N SER A 363 16.90 -3.61 6.19
CA SER A 363 17.55 -2.99 5.01
C SER A 363 16.58 -2.76 3.85
N VAL A 364 15.64 -3.67 3.57
CA VAL A 364 14.67 -3.51 2.46
C VAL A 364 13.65 -2.43 2.78
N LEU A 365 13.06 -2.48 3.98
CA LEU A 365 12.12 -1.46 4.45
C LEU A 365 12.79 -0.09 4.56
N ALA A 366 14.06 -0.04 4.98
CA ALA A 366 14.83 1.20 5.04
C ALA A 366 15.07 1.81 3.65
N ILE A 367 15.35 1.00 2.63
CA ILE A 367 15.48 1.48 1.25
C ILE A 367 14.15 2.06 0.76
N ILE A 368 13.03 1.36 0.97
CA ILE A 368 11.70 1.83 0.59
C ILE A 368 11.36 3.13 1.30
N SER A 369 11.62 3.22 2.61
CA SER A 369 11.43 4.42 3.41
C SER A 369 12.27 5.59 2.88
N GLN A 370 13.55 5.34 2.56
CA GLN A 370 14.46 6.36 2.03
C GLN A 370 14.01 6.89 0.66
N GLU A 371 13.53 6.02 -0.22
CA GLU A 371 12.99 6.42 -1.52
C GLU A 371 11.73 7.29 -1.37
N LEU A 372 10.82 6.91 -0.47
CA LEU A 372 9.62 7.70 -0.16
C LEU A 372 9.98 9.06 0.42
N GLU A 373 10.89 9.10 1.42
CA GLU A 373 11.39 10.33 2.04
C GLU A 373 12.03 11.26 1.01
N SER A 374 12.88 10.71 0.14
CA SER A 374 13.54 11.47 -0.93
C SER A 374 12.53 12.06 -1.90
N SER A 375 11.51 11.27 -2.29
CA SER A 375 10.46 11.71 -3.21
C SER A 375 9.57 12.79 -2.58
N LEU A 376 9.19 12.65 -1.31
CA LEU A 376 8.45 13.69 -0.58
C LEU A 376 9.26 14.99 -0.46
N ASN A 377 10.54 14.92 -0.07
CA ASN A 377 11.42 16.09 -0.01
C ASN A 377 11.53 16.79 -1.36
N GLN A 378 11.62 16.02 -2.45
CA GLN A 378 11.66 16.59 -3.81
C GLN A 378 10.32 17.25 -4.18
N ALA A 379 9.19 16.65 -3.83
CA ALA A 379 7.86 17.22 -4.06
C ALA A 379 7.68 18.53 -3.28
N PHE A 380 8.06 18.57 -2.00
CA PHE A 380 8.02 19.81 -1.20
C PHE A 380 8.98 20.88 -1.73
N LYS A 381 10.14 20.49 -2.28
CA LYS A 381 11.03 21.43 -2.96
C LYS A 381 10.39 22.08 -4.17
N LEU A 382 9.61 21.34 -4.96
CA LEU A 382 8.84 21.91 -6.08
C LEU A 382 7.68 22.80 -5.57
N ALA A 383 6.97 22.36 -4.53
CA ALA A 383 5.93 23.16 -3.89
C ALA A 383 6.47 24.49 -3.33
N ALA A 384 7.66 24.45 -2.74
CA ALA A 384 8.34 25.64 -2.20
C ALA A 384 8.65 26.69 -3.28
N GLN A 385 8.98 26.25 -4.50
CA GLN A 385 9.22 27.17 -5.63
C GLN A 385 7.95 27.94 -6.05
N TYR A 386 6.75 27.36 -5.89
CA TYR A 386 5.50 28.07 -6.18
C TYR A 386 5.22 29.20 -5.19
N VAL A 387 5.56 29.00 -3.92
CA VAL A 387 5.25 29.96 -2.84
C VAL A 387 6.43 30.83 -2.42
N GLY A 388 7.63 30.58 -2.97
CA GLY A 388 8.84 31.36 -2.64
C GLY A 388 9.31 31.19 -1.18
N LEU A 389 9.03 30.05 -0.54
CA LEU A 389 9.50 29.69 0.79
C LEU A 389 10.63 28.67 0.72
N GLU A 390 11.40 28.56 1.80
CA GLU A 390 12.33 27.44 1.96
C GLU A 390 11.55 26.12 2.10
N PRO A 391 12.00 25.05 1.42
CA PRO A 391 11.35 23.75 1.54
C PRO A 391 11.53 23.18 2.96
N PRO A 392 10.53 22.46 3.49
CA PRO A 392 10.68 21.76 4.75
C PRO A 392 11.60 20.54 4.58
N VAL A 393 12.11 20.04 5.69
CA VAL A 393 12.80 18.75 5.76
C VAL A 393 11.80 17.70 6.22
N ILE A 394 11.58 16.72 5.37
CA ILE A 394 10.71 15.56 5.66
C ILE A 394 11.60 14.41 6.12
N THR A 395 11.26 13.80 7.25
CA THR A 395 11.96 12.64 7.78
C THR A 395 10.97 11.52 8.08
N ILE A 396 11.29 10.32 7.62
CA ILE A 396 10.55 9.10 7.91
C ILE A 396 11.42 8.25 8.83
N ASP A 397 10.86 7.82 9.97
CA ASP A 397 11.57 6.95 10.90
C ASP A 397 11.94 5.62 10.22
N ARG A 398 13.19 5.19 10.42
CA ARG A 398 13.74 3.94 9.86
C ARG A 398 14.00 2.90 10.93
N ASP A 399 13.46 3.13 12.13
CA ASP A 399 13.49 2.14 13.19
C ASP A 399 12.33 1.16 12.99
N PHE A 400 12.64 0.03 12.39
CA PHE A 400 11.72 -1.08 12.17
C PHE A 400 11.83 -2.15 13.25
N ASP A 401 12.69 -1.96 14.25
CA ASP A 401 12.87 -2.89 15.35
C ASP A 401 11.68 -2.80 16.31
N TYR A 402 10.93 -3.90 16.43
CA TYR A 402 9.90 -4.07 17.45
C TYR A 402 10.51 -4.33 18.85
N TYR A 403 11.75 -3.88 19.07
CA TYR A 403 12.41 -4.11 20.35
C TYR A 403 11.89 -3.09 21.37
N ARG A 404 10.78 -3.43 22.02
CA ARG A 404 10.39 -2.74 23.27
C ARG A 404 11.39 -3.14 24.35
N LEU A 405 12.02 -2.15 24.95
CA LEU A 405 12.76 -2.38 26.18
C LEU A 405 11.86 -3.04 27.22
N ILE A 406 12.25 -4.21 27.72
CA ILE A 406 11.57 -4.87 28.83
C ILE A 406 12.11 -4.33 30.15
N GLY A 407 11.38 -4.53 31.26
CA GLY A 407 11.79 -3.98 32.56
C GLY A 407 13.21 -4.35 32.99
N GLN A 408 13.77 -5.50 32.56
CA GLN A 408 15.15 -5.87 32.82
C GLN A 408 16.16 -5.02 32.06
N ASP A 409 15.87 -4.66 30.80
CA ASP A 409 16.75 -3.80 30.00
C ASP A 409 16.79 -2.39 30.60
N VAL A 410 15.66 -1.86 31.04
CA VAL A 410 15.55 -0.57 31.72
C VAL A 410 16.36 -0.56 33.01
N ALA A 411 16.30 -1.63 33.79
CA ALA A 411 17.09 -1.74 35.02
C ALA A 411 18.61 -1.75 34.75
N VAL A 412 19.06 -2.44 33.68
CA VAL A 412 20.46 -2.43 33.25
C VAL A 412 20.89 -1.04 32.76
N LEU A 413 20.04 -0.35 31.99
CA LEU A 413 20.32 1.01 31.53
C LEU A 413 20.39 2.00 32.70
N ALA A 414 19.53 1.89 33.68
CA ALA A 414 19.58 2.70 34.89
C ALA A 414 20.89 2.47 35.67
N GLN A 415 21.34 1.21 35.84
CA GLN A 415 22.64 0.92 36.47
C GLN A 415 23.84 1.47 35.70
N LEU A 416 23.78 1.44 34.36
CA LEU A 416 24.84 2.03 33.52
C LEU A 416 24.89 3.56 33.68
N ASN A 417 23.76 4.20 33.82
CA ASN A 417 23.64 5.61 34.07
C ASN A 417 24.15 5.96 35.49
N GLU A 418 23.68 5.29 36.54
CA GLU A 418 24.14 5.45 37.91
C GLU A 418 25.66 5.25 38.05
N SER A 419 26.24 4.33 37.28
CA SER A 419 27.69 4.07 37.26
C SER A 419 28.49 5.09 36.44
N GLY A 420 27.82 6.09 35.85
CA GLY A 420 28.43 7.14 35.01
C GLY A 420 28.95 6.66 33.66
N LYS A 421 28.55 5.48 33.18
CA LYS A 421 28.96 4.92 31.89
C LYS A 421 28.16 5.46 30.72
N ILE A 422 26.95 5.92 30.96
CA ILE A 422 26.09 6.64 30.01
C ILE A 422 25.56 7.90 30.66
N SER A 423 25.38 8.96 29.89
CA SER A 423 24.81 10.22 30.37
C SER A 423 23.27 10.14 30.45
N ASP A 424 22.65 11.05 31.25
CA ASP A 424 21.19 11.16 31.35
C ASP A 424 20.56 11.43 29.98
N GLU A 425 21.20 12.25 29.16
CA GLU A 425 20.77 12.50 27.79
C GLU A 425 20.73 11.22 26.96
N THR A 426 21.76 10.39 27.06
CA THR A 426 21.83 9.10 26.35
C THR A 426 20.78 8.13 26.88
N LEU A 427 20.59 8.06 28.21
CA LEU A 427 19.55 7.24 28.81
C LEU A 427 18.15 7.64 28.33
N LEU A 428 17.81 8.94 28.40
CA LEU A 428 16.52 9.45 27.96
C LEU A 428 16.26 9.18 26.46
N LYS A 429 17.28 9.35 25.60
CA LYS A 429 17.18 9.02 24.18
C LYS A 429 16.95 7.52 23.95
N ILE A 430 17.62 6.64 24.71
CA ILE A 430 17.41 5.19 24.60
C ILE A 430 16.02 4.81 25.09
N LEU A 431 15.51 5.40 26.19
CA LEU A 431 14.17 5.16 26.71
C LEU A 431 13.08 5.65 25.74
N GLN A 432 13.32 6.76 25.05
CA GLN A 432 12.42 7.29 24.03
C GLN A 432 12.43 6.39 22.80
N HIS A 433 13.60 5.98 22.31
CA HIS A 433 13.75 5.04 21.21
C HIS A 433 13.13 3.65 21.51
N GLY A 434 13.22 3.19 22.78
CA GLY A 434 12.61 1.95 23.26
C GLY A 434 11.11 2.07 23.61
N GLU A 435 10.44 3.16 23.22
CA GLU A 435 9.00 3.41 23.42
C GLU A 435 8.55 3.37 24.90
N ILE A 436 9.46 3.64 25.83
CA ILE A 436 9.13 3.78 27.28
C ILE A 436 8.84 5.25 27.60
N LEU A 437 9.62 6.18 27.03
CA LEU A 437 9.35 7.59 27.16
C LEU A 437 8.56 8.05 25.91
N PRO A 438 7.40 8.75 26.09
CA PRO A 438 6.62 9.26 24.97
C PRO A 438 7.42 10.19 24.05
N GLU A 439 7.14 10.15 22.72
CA GLU A 439 7.85 10.96 21.72
C GLU A 439 7.59 12.48 21.86
N ASP A 440 6.50 12.89 22.46
CA ASP A 440 6.15 14.29 22.72
C ASP A 440 7.00 14.91 23.85
N VAL A 441 7.71 14.11 24.64
CA VAL A 441 8.65 14.57 25.66
C VAL A 441 9.96 14.96 25.01
N LYS A 442 10.26 16.26 24.92
CA LYS A 442 11.55 16.73 24.44
C LYS A 442 12.65 16.44 25.46
N VAL A 443 13.63 15.63 25.07
CA VAL A 443 14.76 15.23 25.92
C VAL A 443 15.48 16.43 26.53
N ALA A 444 15.62 17.55 25.79
CA ALA A 444 16.24 18.78 26.30
C ALA A 444 15.45 19.43 27.43
N ASP A 445 14.12 19.44 27.32
CA ASP A 445 13.24 20.01 28.35
C ASP A 445 13.26 19.14 29.61
N GLU A 446 13.31 17.81 29.45
CA GLU A 446 13.39 16.87 30.55
C GLU A 446 14.74 16.95 31.29
N LEU A 447 15.85 17.06 30.56
CA LEU A 447 17.17 17.32 31.15
C LEU A 447 17.19 18.61 31.94
N THR A 448 16.55 19.66 31.44
CA THR A 448 16.45 20.94 32.16
C THR A 448 15.67 20.80 33.47
N ARG A 449 14.58 19.99 33.46
CA ARG A 449 13.80 19.68 34.66
C ARG A 449 14.61 18.87 35.67
N ILE A 450 15.36 17.86 35.21
CA ILE A 450 16.24 17.05 36.06
C ILE A 450 17.30 17.97 36.71
N GLN A 451 17.95 18.80 35.94
CA GLN A 451 18.95 19.76 36.46
C GLN A 451 18.35 20.75 37.47
N GLN A 452 17.12 21.20 37.28
CA GLN A 452 16.42 22.05 38.23
C GLN A 452 16.04 21.31 39.52
N MET A 453 15.77 20.01 39.45
CA MET A 453 15.50 19.16 40.61
C MET A 453 16.78 18.85 41.40
N GLU A 454 17.93 18.76 40.74
CA GLU A 454 19.24 18.48 41.35
C GLU A 454 19.96 19.75 41.84
N ALA A 455 19.52 20.94 41.38
CA ALA A 455 20.06 22.18 41.93
C ALA A 455 19.70 22.29 43.42
N PRO A 456 20.68 22.35 44.34
CA PRO A 456 20.39 22.53 45.76
C PRO A 456 19.64 23.86 45.93
N GLU A 457 18.47 23.83 46.60
CA GLU A 457 17.78 25.04 47.06
C GLU A 457 18.79 25.92 47.75
N ALA A 458 19.13 27.05 47.13
CA ALA A 458 19.90 28.08 47.76
C ALA A 458 19.13 28.54 49.03
N GLN A 459 19.69 28.28 50.18
CA GLN A 459 19.15 28.62 51.48
C GLN A 459 18.74 30.11 51.45
N GLU A 460 17.43 30.37 51.46
CA GLU A 460 16.89 31.54 52.14
C GLU A 460 16.58 31.11 53.56
N GLU A 461 17.56 31.35 54.47
CA GLU A 461 17.32 31.41 55.88
C GLU A 461 16.45 32.63 56.17
N GLU A 462 15.17 32.36 56.58
CA GLU A 462 14.57 33.04 57.72
C GLU A 462 13.25 32.32 58.11
N GLY A 463 13.34 31.61 59.19
CA GLY A 463 12.35 31.49 60.25
C GLY A 463 10.96 30.97 59.91
N ALA A 464 10.77 29.63 59.79
CA ALA A 464 9.53 28.99 60.21
C ALA A 464 9.77 27.52 60.62
N VAL A 465 9.33 27.18 61.82
CA VAL A 465 9.38 25.87 62.43
C VAL A 465 8.64 24.84 61.58
N PRO A 466 9.15 23.61 61.38
CA PRO A 466 8.44 22.58 60.60
C PRO A 466 7.24 22.04 61.38
N GLU A 467 6.09 22.12 60.80
CA GLU A 467 4.89 21.38 61.26
C GLU A 467 5.08 19.88 60.96
N GLU A 468 5.09 19.05 61.97
CA GLU A 468 5.20 17.59 61.89
C GLU A 468 4.08 17.01 61.02
N LEU A 469 4.48 16.23 60.01
CA LEU A 469 3.58 15.42 59.19
C LEU A 469 2.91 14.35 60.07
N THR A 470 1.62 14.50 60.32
CA THR A 470 0.80 13.50 61.01
C THR A 470 0.53 12.27 60.14
N PRO A 471 0.45 11.05 60.71
CA PRO A 471 0.26 9.79 60.01
C PRO A 471 -0.94 9.75 59.05
N ASP A 472 -1.99 10.53 59.33
CA ASP A 472 -3.22 10.58 58.50
C ASP A 472 -3.02 11.15 57.08
N ARG A 473 -1.97 11.94 56.86
CA ARG A 473 -1.69 12.54 55.56
C ARG A 473 -0.88 11.63 54.63
N VAL A 474 -0.17 10.68 55.22
CA VAL A 474 0.58 9.65 54.48
C VAL A 474 -0.41 8.61 53.90
N ASP A 475 -1.45 8.24 54.67
CA ASP A 475 -2.46 7.29 54.19
C ASP A 475 -3.37 7.86 53.08
N GLN A 476 -3.61 9.17 53.06
CA GLN A 476 -4.35 9.82 51.99
C GLN A 476 -3.55 9.87 50.66
N LEU A 477 -2.23 10.00 50.69
CA LEU A 477 -1.37 9.97 49.52
C LEU A 477 -1.24 8.57 48.93
N ILE A 478 -1.24 7.53 49.77
CA ILE A 478 -1.20 6.13 49.33
C ILE A 478 -2.53 5.73 48.64
N GLN A 479 -3.68 6.26 49.12
CA GLN A 479 -4.97 6.02 48.46
C GLN A 479 -5.14 6.75 47.11
N LEU A 480 -4.46 7.87 46.90
CA LEU A 480 -4.47 8.61 45.61
C LEU A 480 -3.58 7.97 44.54
N MET A 481 -2.57 7.20 44.94
CA MET A 481 -1.67 6.49 44.03
C MET A 481 -2.15 5.10 43.63
N SER A 482 -3.27 4.62 44.18
CA SER A 482 -3.87 3.30 43.89
C SER A 482 -5.18 3.35 43.08
N ARG A 483 -5.49 4.49 42.49
CA ARG A 483 -6.54 4.68 41.47
C ARG A 483 -5.92 5.06 40.15
#